data_f02f1f03dd9b79c55cd1f1e1f2ac30de
#
_entry.id   f02f1f03dd9b79c55cd1f1e1f2ac30de
#
_cell.length_a   1.000
_cell.length_b   1.000
_cell.length_c   1.000
_cell.angle_alpha   90.00
_cell.angle_beta   90.00
_cell.angle_gamma   90.00
#
_symmetry.space_group_name_H-M   'P 1'
#
loop_
_entity.id
_entity.type
_entity.pdbx_description
1 polymer ?
#
loop_
_entity_poly.entity_id
_entity_poly.type
_entity_poly.pdbx_seq_one_letter_code
_entity_poly.pdbx_strand_id
1 'polypeptide(L)'
;MRNLKLIILREYLARVRNKTFVIMTFLSPIIMVCMIVLVAYLSNLNSDDSKIIAIHDENNTFYKEFPSTDNITYLDYSSLPIEVALDSIEKKDYYGLLFFPKSEDNQYLSNHVEFFANKAPGISFISDIEGKISTVLTNKELQQRGVDVNEINNSKTNVNLQIENFSGEETSKLSNYVKMFFGGAAGYLLMMFIII
;
A
#
# COMPACT_ATOMS: atom_id res chain seq x y z
N MET A 1 9.60 -24.52 -49.96
CA MET A 1 9.65 -23.30 -49.14
C MET A 1 8.83 -22.13 -49.70
N ARG A 2 8.71 -21.91 -51.00
CA ARG A 2 7.94 -20.81 -51.62
C ARG A 2 6.44 -20.88 -51.30
N ASN A 3 5.84 -22.07 -51.27
CA ASN A 3 4.43 -22.28 -51.02
C ASN A 3 4.05 -22.02 -49.49
N LEU A 4 4.95 -22.35 -48.56
CA LEU A 4 4.77 -22.10 -47.14
C LEU A 4 4.73 -20.58 -46.86
N LYS A 5 5.64 -19.82 -47.49
CA LYS A 5 5.69 -18.36 -47.37
C LYS A 5 4.40 -17.69 -47.93
N LEU A 6 3.86 -18.20 -49.01
CA LEU A 6 2.60 -17.70 -49.58
C LEU A 6 1.40 -18.00 -48.69
N ILE A 7 1.35 -19.16 -48.04
CA ILE A 7 0.29 -19.53 -47.09
C ILE A 7 0.36 -18.63 -45.84
N ILE A 8 1.54 -18.47 -45.25
CA ILE A 8 1.74 -17.59 -44.11
C ILE A 8 1.36 -16.14 -44.43
N LEU A 9 1.77 -15.64 -45.58
CA LEU A 9 1.46 -14.26 -45.99
C LEU A 9 -0.05 -14.07 -46.18
N ARG A 10 -0.72 -15.05 -46.79
CA ARG A 10 -2.19 -15.02 -46.97
C ARG A 10 -2.94 -15.01 -45.64
N GLU A 11 -2.58 -15.89 -44.73
CA GLU A 11 -3.19 -15.96 -43.38
C GLU A 11 -2.94 -14.68 -42.60
N TYR A 12 -1.70 -14.16 -42.64
CA TYR A 12 -1.36 -12.90 -41.97
C TYR A 12 -2.19 -11.72 -42.53
N LEU A 13 -2.25 -11.58 -43.83
CA LEU A 13 -3.02 -10.50 -44.49
C LEU A 13 -4.54 -10.65 -44.21
N ALA A 14 -5.06 -11.86 -44.17
CA ALA A 14 -6.47 -12.10 -43.85
C ALA A 14 -6.81 -11.65 -42.44
N ARG A 15 -5.93 -11.91 -41.43
CA ARG A 15 -6.11 -11.48 -40.05
C ARG A 15 -5.92 -9.98 -39.87
N VAL A 16 -4.86 -9.39 -40.41
CA VAL A 16 -4.56 -7.95 -40.28
C VAL A 16 -5.59 -7.06 -41.00
N ARG A 17 -6.22 -7.57 -42.09
CA ARG A 17 -7.32 -6.86 -42.77
C ARG A 17 -8.67 -6.96 -42.04
N ASN A 18 -8.81 -7.84 -41.07
CA ASN A 18 -10.01 -7.92 -40.25
C ASN A 18 -10.01 -6.77 -39.25
N LYS A 19 -10.92 -5.80 -39.45
CA LYS A 19 -11.03 -4.62 -38.59
C LYS A 19 -11.29 -5.00 -37.12
N THR A 20 -12.09 -6.02 -36.88
CA THR A 20 -12.39 -6.50 -35.53
C THR A 20 -11.14 -7.04 -34.84
N PHE A 21 -10.32 -7.81 -35.55
CA PHE A 21 -9.06 -8.31 -35.02
C PHE A 21 -8.11 -7.17 -34.63
N VAL A 22 -7.92 -6.19 -35.54
CA VAL A 22 -7.03 -5.04 -35.30
C VAL A 22 -7.54 -4.23 -34.10
N ILE A 23 -8.83 -3.92 -34.06
CA ILE A 23 -9.43 -3.15 -32.95
C ILE A 23 -9.24 -3.89 -31.63
N MET A 24 -9.58 -5.17 -31.56
CA MET A 24 -9.46 -5.95 -30.30
C MET A 24 -8.00 -6.09 -29.84
N THR A 25 -7.07 -6.28 -30.77
CA THR A 25 -5.64 -6.42 -30.44
C THR A 25 -5.05 -5.14 -29.84
N PHE A 26 -5.44 -3.97 -30.34
CA PHE A 26 -4.94 -2.70 -29.82
C PHE A 26 -5.79 -2.14 -28.67
N LEU A 27 -7.10 -2.38 -28.69
CA LEU A 27 -8.02 -1.86 -27.69
C LEU A 27 -7.83 -2.56 -26.33
N SER A 28 -7.57 -3.87 -26.31
CA SER A 28 -7.42 -4.64 -25.08
C SER A 28 -6.29 -4.12 -24.16
N PRO A 29 -5.05 -3.90 -24.62
CA PRO A 29 -4.00 -3.32 -23.78
C PRO A 29 -4.32 -1.88 -23.35
N ILE A 30 -4.98 -1.10 -24.20
CA ILE A 30 -5.38 0.28 -23.86
C ILE A 30 -6.40 0.27 -22.72
N ILE A 31 -7.41 -0.59 -22.80
CA ILE A 31 -8.40 -0.75 -21.73
C ILE A 31 -7.73 -1.19 -20.43
N MET A 32 -6.78 -2.14 -20.49
CA MET A 32 -6.04 -2.60 -19.32
C MET A 32 -5.27 -1.45 -18.66
N VAL A 33 -4.54 -0.65 -19.42
CA VAL A 33 -3.81 0.52 -18.91
C VAL A 33 -4.78 1.55 -18.32
N CYS A 34 -5.88 1.86 -19.03
CA CYS A 34 -6.91 2.77 -18.52
C CYS A 34 -7.50 2.29 -17.19
N MET A 35 -7.75 0.99 -17.03
CA MET A 35 -8.25 0.43 -15.78
C MET A 35 -7.25 0.56 -14.63
N ILE A 36 -5.97 0.31 -14.88
CA ILE A 36 -4.90 0.51 -13.87
C ILE A 36 -4.83 1.98 -13.44
N VAL A 37 -4.84 2.90 -14.40
CA VAL A 37 -4.81 4.35 -14.12
C VAL A 37 -6.07 4.78 -13.35
N LEU A 38 -7.23 4.27 -13.73
CA LEU A 38 -8.50 4.56 -13.05
C LEU A 38 -8.47 4.09 -11.59
N VAL A 39 -8.01 2.85 -11.34
CA VAL A 39 -7.89 2.31 -9.97
C VAL A 39 -6.89 3.13 -9.15
N ALA A 40 -5.74 3.48 -9.71
CA ALA A 40 -4.75 4.31 -9.04
C ALA A 40 -5.31 5.72 -8.73
N TYR A 41 -6.05 6.31 -9.66
CA TYR A 41 -6.70 7.61 -9.46
C TYR A 41 -7.77 7.56 -8.36
N LEU A 42 -8.65 6.53 -8.37
CA LEU A 42 -9.67 6.34 -7.32
C LEU A 42 -9.05 6.06 -5.95
N SER A 43 -7.92 5.33 -5.91
CA SER A 43 -7.18 5.08 -4.67
C SER A 43 -6.63 6.37 -4.08
N ASN A 44 -6.10 7.28 -4.90
CA ASN A 44 -5.61 8.58 -4.44
C ASN A 44 -6.73 9.49 -3.95
N LEU A 45 -7.88 9.53 -4.64
CA LEU A 45 -9.04 10.32 -4.19
C LEU A 45 -9.53 9.92 -2.79
N ASN A 46 -9.39 8.65 -2.44
CA ASN A 46 -9.80 8.14 -1.12
C ASN A 46 -8.72 8.38 -0.04
N SER A 47 -7.53 8.86 -0.42
CA SER A 47 -6.41 9.13 0.50
C SER A 47 -6.39 10.58 1.01
N ASP A 48 -7.07 11.51 0.33
CA ASP A 48 -7.04 12.94 0.65
C ASP A 48 -8.04 13.35 1.75
N ASP A 49 -8.95 12.45 2.18
CA ASP A 49 -9.81 12.73 3.32
C ASP A 49 -8.99 12.69 4.61
N SER A 50 -8.87 13.85 5.28
CA SER A 50 -8.27 13.95 6.60
C SER A 50 -9.02 13.04 7.58
N LYS A 51 -8.34 12.00 8.08
CA LYS A 51 -8.93 11.03 8.99
C LYS A 51 -8.79 11.51 10.43
N ILE A 52 -9.90 11.55 11.15
CA ILE A 52 -9.88 11.82 12.59
C ILE A 52 -9.97 10.47 13.32
N ILE A 53 -8.96 10.18 14.12
CA ILE A 53 -8.84 8.96 14.89
C ILE A 53 -8.80 9.33 16.37
N ALA A 54 -9.73 8.81 17.16
CA ALA A 54 -9.65 8.93 18.58
C ALA A 54 -8.72 7.84 19.13
N ILE A 55 -7.95 8.18 20.17
CA ILE A 55 -7.14 7.24 20.93
C ILE A 55 -7.71 7.16 22.33
N HIS A 56 -8.02 5.94 22.77
CA HIS A 56 -8.38 5.63 24.15
C HIS A 56 -7.26 4.77 24.74
N ASP A 57 -6.43 5.37 25.57
CA ASP A 57 -5.23 4.77 26.14
C ASP A 57 -5.39 4.68 27.67
N GLU A 58 -5.70 3.49 28.18
CA GLU A 58 -5.86 3.25 29.62
C GLU A 58 -4.54 3.37 30.40
N ASN A 59 -3.39 3.35 29.72
CA ASN A 59 -2.08 3.55 30.34
C ASN A 59 -1.65 5.02 30.35
N ASN A 60 -2.30 5.91 29.59
CA ASN A 60 -1.92 7.32 29.40
C ASN A 60 -0.48 7.54 28.92
N THR A 61 0.10 6.57 28.20
CA THR A 61 1.50 6.60 27.75
C THR A 61 1.64 6.63 26.24
N PHE A 62 0.70 6.02 25.51
CA PHE A 62 0.80 5.80 24.06
C PHE A 62 0.30 6.98 23.24
N TYR A 63 -0.70 7.74 23.70
CA TYR A 63 -1.26 8.85 22.95
C TYR A 63 -0.17 9.84 22.45
N LYS A 64 0.84 10.11 23.28
CA LYS A 64 1.92 11.06 22.96
C LYS A 64 2.80 10.61 21.79
N GLU A 65 2.83 9.31 21.53
CA GLU A 65 3.61 8.70 20.43
C GLU A 65 2.90 8.78 19.08
N PHE A 66 1.66 9.32 19.05
CA PHE A 66 0.85 9.49 17.85
C PHE A 66 0.67 10.98 17.49
N PRO A 67 1.72 11.67 17.03
CA PRO A 67 1.58 13.04 16.55
C PRO A 67 0.65 13.08 15.33
N SER A 68 -0.22 14.08 15.29
CA SER A 68 -1.07 14.34 14.12
C SER A 68 -0.20 14.70 12.91
N THR A 69 -0.66 14.27 11.74
CA THR A 69 -0.03 14.53 10.43
C THR A 69 -1.04 15.26 9.55
N ASP A 70 -0.62 15.70 8.36
CA ASP A 70 -1.51 16.41 7.42
C ASP A 70 -2.78 15.61 7.09
N ASN A 71 -2.68 14.28 7.03
CA ASN A 71 -3.77 13.39 6.63
C ASN A 71 -4.47 12.68 7.80
N ILE A 72 -3.89 12.69 9.01
CA ILE A 72 -4.45 12.00 10.18
C ILE A 72 -4.34 12.90 11.41
N THR A 73 -5.50 13.18 12.01
CA THR A 73 -5.59 13.90 13.28
C THR A 73 -5.92 12.91 14.39
N TYR A 74 -5.08 12.85 15.41
CA TYR A 74 -5.30 12.03 16.60
C TYR A 74 -5.89 12.87 17.71
N LEU A 75 -6.99 12.37 18.34
CA LEU A 75 -7.66 13.02 19.46
C LEU A 75 -7.59 12.11 20.70
N ASP A 76 -7.30 12.70 21.85
CA ASP A 76 -7.23 11.98 23.11
C ASP A 76 -8.63 11.80 23.73
N TYR A 77 -9.05 10.56 23.87
CA TYR A 77 -10.31 10.14 24.50
C TYR A 77 -10.07 9.25 25.72
N SER A 78 -8.83 9.22 26.24
CA SER A 78 -8.43 8.36 27.36
C SER A 78 -9.14 8.72 28.67
N SER A 79 -9.63 9.95 28.81
CA SER A 79 -10.34 10.42 30.01
C SER A 79 -11.81 9.99 30.08
N LEU A 80 -12.38 9.47 29.00
CA LEU A 80 -13.78 9.06 28.92
C LEU A 80 -13.90 7.53 29.13
N PRO A 81 -15.02 7.02 29.65
CA PRO A 81 -15.32 5.60 29.57
C PRO A 81 -15.37 5.12 28.11
N ILE A 82 -14.93 3.88 27.87
CA ILE A 82 -14.81 3.36 26.48
C ILE A 82 -16.16 3.38 25.74
N GLU A 83 -17.27 3.08 26.43
CA GLU A 83 -18.60 3.09 25.82
C GLU A 83 -19.00 4.50 25.36
N VAL A 84 -18.65 5.53 26.15
CA VAL A 84 -18.92 6.94 25.79
C VAL A 84 -18.02 7.40 24.66
N ALA A 85 -16.79 6.93 24.63
CA ALA A 85 -15.87 7.21 23.54
C ALA A 85 -16.37 6.62 22.23
N LEU A 86 -16.81 5.36 22.21
CA LEU A 86 -17.37 4.68 21.04
C LEU A 86 -18.64 5.39 20.52
N ASP A 87 -19.60 5.70 21.39
CA ASP A 87 -20.82 6.45 21.02
C ASP A 87 -20.51 7.83 20.44
N SER A 88 -19.50 8.50 21.00
CA SER A 88 -19.06 9.83 20.53
C SER A 88 -18.46 9.77 19.11
N ILE A 89 -17.71 8.70 18.80
CA ILE A 89 -17.04 8.51 17.52
C ILE A 89 -18.07 8.21 16.44
N GLU A 90 -19.04 7.34 16.73
CA GLU A 90 -20.13 7.04 15.81
C GLU A 90 -20.95 8.31 15.47
N LYS A 91 -21.33 9.09 16.49
CA LYS A 91 -22.10 10.34 16.29
C LYS A 91 -21.37 11.43 15.54
N LYS A 92 -20.05 11.51 15.68
CA LYS A 92 -19.20 12.52 15.02
C LYS A 92 -18.65 12.07 13.67
N ASP A 93 -18.99 10.86 13.23
CA ASP A 93 -18.49 10.23 11.99
C ASP A 93 -16.95 10.26 11.89
N TYR A 94 -16.26 10.00 13.02
CA TYR A 94 -14.81 9.85 13.01
C TYR A 94 -14.41 8.56 12.31
N TYR A 95 -13.19 8.53 11.79
CA TYR A 95 -12.69 7.36 11.05
C TYR A 95 -12.63 6.11 11.94
N GLY A 96 -12.27 6.25 13.20
CA GLY A 96 -12.30 5.18 14.18
C GLY A 96 -11.67 5.54 15.52
N LEU A 97 -11.61 4.54 16.40
CA LEU A 97 -10.98 4.60 17.72
C LEU A 97 -9.91 3.53 17.82
N LEU A 98 -8.73 3.94 18.22
CA LEU A 98 -7.62 3.06 18.58
C LEU A 98 -7.62 2.87 20.11
N PHE A 99 -7.82 1.64 20.56
CA PHE A 99 -7.92 1.29 21.96
C PHE A 99 -6.66 0.56 22.43
N PHE A 100 -6.03 1.09 23.46
CA PHE A 100 -4.92 0.46 24.17
C PHE A 100 -5.39 0.01 25.56
N PRO A 101 -5.52 -1.31 25.81
CA PRO A 101 -5.93 -1.82 27.11
C PRO A 101 -4.84 -1.60 28.14
N LYS A 102 -5.25 -1.59 29.41
CA LYS A 102 -4.32 -1.43 30.52
C LYS A 102 -3.42 -2.65 30.68
N SER A 103 -2.14 -2.47 30.34
CA SER A 103 -1.09 -3.49 30.53
C SER A 103 0.29 -2.87 30.51
N GLU A 104 1.20 -3.43 31.29
CA GLU A 104 2.63 -3.12 31.22
C GLU A 104 3.39 -4.10 30.32
N ASP A 105 2.76 -5.22 29.96
CA ASP A 105 3.33 -6.24 29.09
C ASP A 105 3.14 -5.88 27.63
N ASN A 106 4.24 -5.54 26.96
CA ASN A 106 4.25 -5.19 25.53
C ASN A 106 3.82 -6.37 24.64
N GLN A 107 4.08 -7.61 25.04
CA GLN A 107 3.66 -8.79 24.30
C GLN A 107 2.13 -8.97 24.39
N TYR A 108 1.54 -8.69 25.53
CA TYR A 108 0.09 -8.66 25.68
C TYR A 108 -0.51 -7.56 24.80
N LEU A 109 0.02 -6.34 24.87
CA LEU A 109 -0.47 -5.21 24.09
C LEU A 109 -0.39 -5.48 22.58
N SER A 110 0.69 -6.10 22.10
CA SER A 110 0.85 -6.39 20.66
C SER A 110 -0.29 -7.23 20.05
N ASN A 111 -1.02 -7.97 20.87
CA ASN A 111 -2.13 -8.84 20.45
C ASN A 111 -3.52 -8.32 20.85
N HIS A 112 -3.59 -7.27 21.69
CA HIS A 112 -4.84 -6.80 22.30
C HIS A 112 -5.12 -5.31 22.04
N VAL A 113 -4.33 -4.64 21.21
CA VAL A 113 -4.70 -3.32 20.69
C VAL A 113 -5.80 -3.51 19.67
N GLU A 114 -6.91 -2.78 19.83
CA GLU A 114 -8.09 -2.89 18.97
C GLU A 114 -8.34 -1.59 18.22
N PHE A 115 -8.82 -1.71 16.99
CA PHE A 115 -9.25 -0.58 16.18
C PHE A 115 -10.73 -0.71 15.84
N PHE A 116 -11.55 0.16 16.43
CA PHE A 116 -12.98 0.25 16.15
C PHE A 116 -13.22 1.26 15.04
N ALA A 117 -13.87 0.86 13.95
CA ALA A 117 -14.10 1.71 12.80
C ALA A 117 -15.55 1.63 12.32
N ASN A 118 -16.11 2.78 11.90
CA ASN A 118 -17.45 2.84 11.31
C ASN A 118 -17.52 2.19 9.91
N LYS A 119 -16.43 2.25 9.16
CA LYS A 119 -16.30 1.69 7.82
C LYS A 119 -15.04 0.83 7.77
N ALA A 120 -15.06 -0.21 6.95
CA ALA A 120 -13.88 -1.07 6.77
C ALA A 120 -12.66 -0.23 6.36
N PRO A 121 -11.61 -0.16 7.19
CA PRO A 121 -10.43 0.60 6.86
C PRO A 121 -9.64 -0.05 5.72
N GLY A 122 -8.95 0.77 4.92
CA GLY A 122 -8.09 0.27 3.84
C GLY A 122 -6.91 -0.54 4.37
N ILE A 123 -6.47 -1.55 3.61
CA ILE A 123 -5.36 -2.45 4.01
C ILE A 123 -4.07 -1.67 4.27
N SER A 124 -3.76 -0.67 3.44
CA SER A 124 -2.58 0.19 3.63
C SER A 124 -2.64 0.95 4.95
N PHE A 125 -3.80 1.50 5.31
CA PHE A 125 -4.00 2.20 6.56
C PHE A 125 -3.79 1.28 7.77
N ILE A 126 -4.35 0.06 7.76
CA ILE A 126 -4.14 -0.93 8.82
C ILE A 126 -2.66 -1.24 8.97
N SER A 127 -1.97 -1.54 7.87
CA SER A 127 -0.54 -1.85 7.87
C SER A 127 0.32 -0.69 8.42
N ASP A 128 -0.04 0.55 8.08
CA ASP A 128 0.66 1.74 8.58
C ASP A 128 0.47 1.92 10.10
N ILE A 129 -0.76 1.73 10.60
CA ILE A 129 -1.06 1.80 12.04
C ILE A 129 -0.38 0.66 12.80
N GLU A 130 -0.45 -0.59 12.30
CA GLU A 130 0.23 -1.74 12.89
C GLU A 130 1.75 -1.51 12.96
N GLY A 131 2.35 -1.01 11.89
CA GLY A 131 3.76 -0.65 11.85
C GLY A 131 4.13 0.43 12.87
N LYS A 132 3.27 1.44 13.04
CA LYS A 132 3.46 2.51 14.02
C LYS A 132 3.35 1.98 15.45
N ILE A 133 2.32 1.18 15.74
CA ILE A 133 2.15 0.54 17.07
C ILE A 133 3.35 -0.35 17.39
N SER A 134 3.75 -1.21 16.45
CA SER A 134 4.92 -2.08 16.61
C SER A 134 6.18 -1.29 16.94
N THR A 135 6.39 -0.16 16.26
CA THR A 135 7.54 0.73 16.52
C THR A 135 7.47 1.32 17.92
N VAL A 136 6.31 1.81 18.34
CA VAL A 136 6.11 2.40 19.68
C VAL A 136 6.35 1.37 20.76
N LEU A 137 5.77 0.16 20.65
CA LEU A 137 5.97 -0.92 21.62
C LEU A 137 7.43 -1.38 21.67
N THR A 138 8.09 -1.51 20.52
CA THR A 138 9.51 -1.87 20.45
C THR A 138 10.38 -0.80 21.12
N ASN A 139 10.13 0.47 20.84
CA ASN A 139 10.86 1.56 21.45
C ASN A 139 10.70 1.58 22.99
N LYS A 140 9.48 1.34 23.47
CA LYS A 140 9.20 1.23 24.89
C LYS A 140 9.95 0.06 25.54
N GLU A 141 9.96 -1.10 24.89
CA GLU A 141 10.70 -2.28 25.37
C GLU A 141 12.22 -2.00 25.43
N LEU A 142 12.78 -1.35 24.40
CA LEU A 142 14.19 -0.97 24.36
C LEU A 142 14.54 0.01 25.48
N GLN A 143 13.70 1.01 25.74
CA GLN A 143 13.88 1.96 26.83
C GLN A 143 13.84 1.28 28.20
N GLN A 144 12.92 0.33 28.42
CA GLN A 144 12.84 -0.46 29.65
C GLN A 144 14.11 -1.29 29.89
N ARG A 145 14.75 -1.75 28.82
CA ARG A 145 16.04 -2.46 28.86
C ARG A 145 17.24 -1.53 28.98
N GLY A 146 17.04 -0.22 29.10
CA GLY A 146 18.12 0.77 29.24
C GLY A 146 18.83 1.12 27.94
N VAL A 147 18.23 0.81 26.79
CA VAL A 147 18.78 1.13 25.47
C VAL A 147 18.27 2.50 25.03
N ASP A 148 19.19 3.39 24.64
CA ASP A 148 18.83 4.69 24.07
C ASP A 148 18.33 4.52 22.63
N VAL A 149 17.01 4.66 22.46
CA VAL A 149 16.33 4.55 21.15
C VAL A 149 16.80 5.65 20.18
N ASN A 150 17.15 6.83 20.68
CA ASN A 150 17.65 7.92 19.83
C ASN A 150 19.03 7.57 19.24
N GLU A 151 19.88 6.91 20.02
CA GLU A 151 21.17 6.44 19.57
C GLU A 151 21.05 5.38 18.47
N ILE A 152 20.07 4.44 18.63
CA ILE A 152 19.76 3.46 17.60
C ILE A 152 19.24 4.13 16.32
N ASN A 153 18.31 5.07 16.45
CA ASN A 153 17.73 5.75 15.28
C ASN A 153 18.75 6.59 14.53
N ASN A 154 19.65 7.25 15.24
CA ASN A 154 20.77 8.00 14.67
C ASN A 154 21.82 7.10 14.02
N SER A 155 21.96 5.86 14.48
CA SER A 155 22.90 4.86 13.94
C SER A 155 22.35 4.12 12.72
N LYS A 156 21.06 4.27 12.40
CA LYS A 156 20.46 3.65 11.20
C LYS A 156 21.07 4.27 9.94
N THR A 157 21.87 3.49 9.25
CA THR A 157 22.42 3.87 7.95
C THR A 157 21.47 3.44 6.84
N ASN A 158 20.94 4.40 6.08
CA ASN A 158 20.18 4.12 4.88
C ASN A 158 21.14 3.75 3.75
N VAL A 159 21.17 2.47 3.40
CA VAL A 159 21.95 1.99 2.25
C VAL A 159 21.10 2.12 0.99
N ASN A 160 21.54 2.96 0.07
CA ASN A 160 20.95 3.08 -1.26
C ASN A 160 21.79 2.26 -2.25
N LEU A 161 21.29 1.08 -2.63
CA LEU A 161 21.97 0.23 -3.60
C LEU A 161 21.86 0.83 -4.99
N GLN A 162 23.01 1.17 -5.58
CA GLN A 162 23.11 1.43 -7.02
C GLN A 162 23.13 0.08 -7.74
N ILE A 163 22.19 -0.11 -8.66
CA ILE A 163 22.10 -1.35 -9.43
C ILE A 163 22.69 -1.06 -10.80
N GLU A 164 23.86 -1.65 -11.08
CA GLU A 164 24.48 -1.60 -12.40
C GLU A 164 24.34 -2.95 -13.07
N ASN A 165 24.12 -2.93 -14.38
CA ASN A 165 24.15 -4.13 -15.20
C ASN A 165 25.61 -4.49 -15.53
N PHE A 166 25.92 -5.76 -15.84
CA PHE A 166 27.27 -6.18 -16.26
C PHE A 166 27.82 -5.43 -17.50
N SER A 167 26.95 -4.72 -18.22
CA SER A 167 27.30 -3.81 -19.32
C SER A 167 27.65 -2.38 -18.88
N GLY A 168 27.66 -2.07 -17.58
CA GLY A 168 27.99 -0.74 -17.05
C GLY A 168 26.85 0.30 -17.16
N GLU A 169 25.63 -0.12 -17.47
CA GLU A 169 24.49 0.78 -17.48
C GLU A 169 23.83 0.85 -16.08
N GLU A 170 23.70 2.06 -15.56
CA GLU A 170 22.95 2.30 -14.33
C GLU A 170 21.47 1.98 -14.55
N THR A 171 20.96 1.03 -13.80
CA THR A 171 19.54 0.67 -13.79
C THR A 171 18.86 1.19 -12.53
N SER A 172 17.93 2.11 -12.67
CA SER A 172 17.09 2.53 -11.54
C SER A 172 16.06 1.44 -11.20
N LYS A 173 15.63 1.38 -9.92
CA LYS A 173 14.53 0.49 -9.49
C LYS A 173 13.29 0.67 -10.38
N LEU A 174 12.98 1.92 -10.76
CA LEU A 174 11.87 2.26 -11.65
C LEU A 174 12.04 1.64 -13.06
N SER A 175 13.27 1.66 -13.61
CA SER A 175 13.57 1.04 -14.90
C SER A 175 13.29 -0.47 -14.90
N ASN A 176 13.57 -1.16 -13.79
CA ASN A 176 13.28 -2.60 -13.68
C ASN A 176 11.76 -2.89 -13.62
N TYR A 177 10.97 -2.07 -12.92
CA TYR A 177 9.51 -2.18 -12.94
C TYR A 177 8.94 -1.93 -14.33
N VAL A 178 9.45 -0.91 -15.03
CA VAL A 178 9.06 -0.60 -16.42
C VAL A 178 9.39 -1.76 -17.36
N LYS A 179 10.60 -2.30 -17.28
CA LYS A 179 11.02 -3.47 -18.09
C LYS A 179 10.16 -4.70 -17.81
N MET A 180 9.84 -4.97 -16.55
CA MET A 180 8.97 -6.09 -16.14
C MET A 180 7.55 -5.92 -16.68
N PHE A 181 7.00 -4.71 -16.59
CA PHE A 181 5.67 -4.38 -17.11
C PHE A 181 5.61 -4.55 -18.65
N PHE A 182 6.56 -3.97 -19.38
CA PHE A 182 6.62 -4.10 -20.83
C PHE A 182 6.90 -5.53 -21.28
N GLY A 183 7.75 -6.27 -20.57
CA GLY A 183 8.00 -7.68 -20.85
C GLY A 183 6.74 -8.54 -20.65
N GLY A 184 6.00 -8.32 -19.58
CA GLY A 184 4.73 -8.99 -19.29
C GLY A 184 3.66 -8.65 -20.34
N ALA A 185 3.52 -7.38 -20.70
CA ALA A 185 2.58 -6.93 -21.74
C ALA A 185 2.93 -7.52 -23.12
N ALA A 186 4.20 -7.55 -23.49
CA ALA A 186 4.64 -8.18 -24.74
C ALA A 186 4.38 -9.69 -24.76
N GLY A 187 4.63 -10.38 -23.63
CA GLY A 187 4.31 -11.82 -23.50
C GLY A 187 2.81 -12.09 -23.62
N TYR A 188 1.98 -11.26 -22.98
CA TYR A 188 0.53 -11.33 -23.11
C TYR A 188 0.04 -11.13 -24.53
N LEU A 189 0.58 -10.11 -25.23
CA LEU A 189 0.24 -9.84 -26.64
C LEU A 189 0.65 -10.99 -27.55
N LEU A 190 1.84 -11.58 -27.33
CA LEU A 190 2.29 -12.76 -28.07
C LEU A 190 1.38 -13.96 -27.83
N MET A 191 1.03 -14.23 -26.57
CA MET A 191 0.11 -15.34 -26.22
C MET A 191 -1.25 -15.13 -26.89
N MET A 192 -1.81 -13.92 -26.82
CA MET A 192 -3.07 -13.60 -27.50
C MET A 192 -2.98 -13.79 -29.01
N PHE A 193 -1.85 -13.42 -29.61
CA PHE A 193 -1.62 -13.58 -31.06
C PHE A 193 -1.52 -15.06 -31.50
N ILE A 194 -1.05 -15.93 -30.63
CA ILE A 194 -0.91 -17.39 -30.90
C ILE A 194 -2.26 -18.11 -30.76
N ILE A 195 -3.10 -17.68 -29.80
CA ILE A 195 -4.38 -18.37 -29.49
C ILE A 195 -5.50 -17.98 -30.48
N ILE A 196 -5.45 -16.78 -31.07
CA ILE A 196 -6.43 -16.30 -32.05
C ILE A 196 -6.01 -16.68 -33.47
#